data_aacc6ce1408608b626a576175b96454b
#
_entry.id   aacc6ce1408608b626a576175b96454b
#
_cell.length_a   1.000
_cell.length_b   1.000
_cell.length_c   1.000
_cell.angle_alpha   90.00
_cell.angle_beta   90.00
_cell.angle_gamma   90.00
#
_symmetry.space_group_name_H-M   'P 1'
#
loop_
_entity.id
_entity.type
_entity.pdbx_description
1 polymer ?
#
loop_
_entity_poly.entity_id
_entity_poly.type
_entity_poly.pdbx_seq_one_letter_code
_entity_poly.pdbx_strand_id
1 'polypeptide(L)'
;MSELRFGTGIWAFGQFVDRYAADGYGDPKNSRDMINAASRVPDLEYLDINVPFATEGLSSVEMKKMLDDNGLKCRATTPHIYMREYAKGSFTNPDARIRAKTLDRVREAVEAAAILEAGYVKFWPGQDGFDMPGQADYMQLWDYNIEGMRTIASEFPEVQFAIEYKAKEPRVRMLLATAPKTLLAIQEIGVPNIGIVMDFGHSLLADETPAEMLQLIHRHGKLVSAELNDNWRGWDDDLPVGSVHLFETLEYLLALRTIGWTDPILLDQFPFREDPVSAVSRSIETIKRLDAVCDRMDMKALKQAQDAQDALAAQGIFWDAVLGK
;
A
#
# COMPACT_ATOMS: atom_id res chain seq x y z
N MET A 1 10.44 19.48 -0.04
CA MET A 1 10.63 18.34 -0.97
C MET A 1 10.61 18.85 -2.40
N SER A 2 11.11 18.08 -3.41
CA SER A 2 10.66 18.20 -4.78
C SER A 2 9.13 18.21 -4.81
N GLU A 3 8.53 18.66 -5.90
CA GLU A 3 7.06 18.68 -6.06
C GLU A 3 6.44 17.35 -5.67
N LEU A 4 5.44 17.39 -4.76
CA LEU A 4 4.72 16.19 -4.32
C LEU A 4 3.89 15.63 -5.47
N ARG A 5 4.00 14.33 -5.70
CA ARG A 5 3.23 13.61 -6.71
C ARG A 5 2.36 12.57 -6.03
N PHE A 6 1.17 12.34 -6.56
CA PHE A 6 0.17 11.50 -5.90
C PHE A 6 -0.36 10.40 -6.80
N GLY A 7 -0.66 9.28 -6.16
CA GLY A 7 -1.39 8.17 -6.75
C GLY A 7 -2.41 7.61 -5.76
N THR A 8 -3.25 6.70 -6.25
CA THR A 8 -4.16 5.91 -5.40
C THR A 8 -4.48 4.57 -6.06
N GLY A 9 -5.03 3.62 -5.30
CA GLY A 9 -5.62 2.43 -5.86
C GLY A 9 -6.86 2.74 -6.69
N ILE A 10 -7.02 2.09 -7.84
CA ILE A 10 -8.24 2.25 -8.66
C ILE A 10 -9.49 1.83 -7.87
N TRP A 11 -9.34 0.92 -6.91
CA TRP A 11 -10.40 0.46 -6.03
C TRP A 11 -11.02 1.55 -5.18
N ALA A 12 -10.32 2.65 -4.87
CA ALA A 12 -10.88 3.80 -4.17
C ALA A 12 -12.15 4.35 -4.84
N PHE A 13 -12.31 4.14 -6.16
CA PHE A 13 -13.46 4.57 -6.95
C PHE A 13 -14.44 3.42 -7.27
N GLY A 14 -14.26 2.26 -6.64
CA GLY A 14 -15.06 1.05 -6.85
C GLY A 14 -16.36 1.03 -6.04
N GLN A 15 -16.93 -0.17 -5.96
CA GLN A 15 -18.02 -0.50 -5.04
C GLN A 15 -17.44 -1.27 -3.86
N PHE A 16 -17.86 -0.91 -2.65
CA PHE A 16 -17.47 -1.62 -1.44
C PHE A 16 -18.64 -2.44 -0.90
N VAL A 17 -18.34 -3.63 -0.43
CA VAL A 17 -19.27 -4.56 0.19
C VAL A 17 -18.71 -5.08 1.51
N ASP A 18 -19.55 -5.31 2.48
CA ASP A 18 -19.21 -6.01 3.71
C ASP A 18 -20.37 -6.88 4.19
N ARG A 19 -20.26 -7.49 5.37
CA ARG A 19 -21.31 -8.36 5.92
C ARG A 19 -22.60 -7.63 6.31
N TYR A 20 -22.60 -6.29 6.35
CA TYR A 20 -23.76 -5.46 6.68
C TYR A 20 -24.41 -4.82 5.46
N ALA A 21 -23.65 -4.68 4.37
CA ALA A 21 -24.09 -4.18 3.08
C ALA A 21 -23.62 -5.14 1.98
N ALA A 22 -24.19 -6.34 1.97
CA ALA A 22 -23.81 -7.40 1.03
C ALA A 22 -24.16 -7.08 -0.43
N ASP A 23 -25.08 -6.16 -0.65
CA ASP A 23 -25.45 -5.56 -1.93
C ASP A 23 -24.62 -4.30 -2.30
N GLY A 24 -23.77 -3.88 -1.38
CA GLY A 24 -22.82 -2.77 -1.54
C GLY A 24 -23.30 -1.44 -0.96
N TYR A 25 -22.35 -0.54 -0.73
CA TYR A 25 -22.59 0.85 -0.28
C TYR A 25 -22.91 1.81 -1.43
N GLY A 26 -22.77 1.37 -2.67
CA GLY A 26 -23.08 2.10 -3.87
C GLY A 26 -23.29 1.16 -5.06
N ASP A 27 -23.52 1.73 -6.25
CA ASP A 27 -23.68 0.94 -7.47
C ASP A 27 -22.36 0.31 -7.92
N PRO A 28 -22.40 -0.90 -8.53
CA PRO A 28 -21.22 -1.50 -9.16
C PRO A 28 -20.55 -0.56 -10.16
N LYS A 29 -19.23 -0.51 -10.15
CA LYS A 29 -18.42 0.32 -11.05
C LYS A 29 -17.57 -0.56 -11.97
N ASN A 30 -17.51 -0.20 -13.22
CA ASN A 30 -16.57 -0.81 -14.17
C ASN A 30 -15.28 0.02 -14.26
N SER A 31 -14.28 -0.49 -14.96
CA SER A 31 -12.96 0.16 -15.08
C SER A 31 -13.05 1.60 -15.63
N ARG A 32 -13.94 1.84 -16.59
CA ARG A 32 -14.14 3.18 -17.18
C ARG A 32 -14.75 4.15 -16.17
N ASP A 33 -15.75 3.71 -15.39
CA ASP A 33 -16.38 4.54 -14.36
C ASP A 33 -15.36 4.98 -13.31
N MET A 34 -14.51 4.03 -12.88
CA MET A 34 -13.46 4.29 -11.88
C MET A 34 -12.39 5.25 -12.40
N ILE A 35 -11.91 5.05 -13.64
CA ILE A 35 -10.92 5.96 -14.27
C ILE A 35 -11.50 7.36 -14.46
N ASN A 36 -12.75 7.47 -14.93
CA ASN A 36 -13.44 8.76 -15.08
C ASN A 36 -13.64 9.47 -13.72
N ALA A 37 -13.82 8.73 -12.63
CA ALA A 37 -13.88 9.31 -11.30
C ALA A 37 -12.49 9.78 -10.85
N ALA A 38 -11.47 8.95 -11.02
CA ALA A 38 -10.08 9.26 -10.69
C ALA A 38 -9.58 10.53 -11.41
N SER A 39 -9.90 10.69 -12.70
CA SER A 39 -9.47 11.85 -13.50
C SER A 39 -10.05 13.19 -13.02
N ARG A 40 -11.07 13.16 -12.17
CA ARG A 40 -11.66 14.38 -11.56
C ARG A 40 -10.95 14.81 -10.27
N VAL A 41 -10.05 13.98 -9.74
CA VAL A 41 -9.29 14.31 -8.54
C VAL A 41 -8.14 15.26 -8.89
N PRO A 42 -8.08 16.47 -8.34
CA PRO A 42 -6.97 17.39 -8.61
C PRO A 42 -5.63 16.79 -8.15
N ASP A 43 -4.60 17.00 -8.96
CA ASP A 43 -3.21 16.59 -8.68
C ASP A 43 -2.98 15.06 -8.59
N LEU A 44 -3.96 14.24 -8.91
CA LEU A 44 -3.78 12.79 -9.02
C LEU A 44 -3.16 12.44 -10.37
N GLU A 45 -2.03 11.75 -10.35
CA GLU A 45 -1.30 11.37 -11.56
C GLU A 45 -1.27 9.85 -11.80
N TYR A 46 -1.31 9.07 -10.72
CA TYR A 46 -1.03 7.64 -10.77
C TYR A 46 -2.16 6.79 -10.20
N LEU A 47 -2.33 5.60 -10.80
CA LEU A 47 -3.21 4.56 -10.27
C LEU A 47 -2.44 3.25 -10.08
N ASP A 48 -2.73 2.55 -8.99
CA ASP A 48 -2.48 1.11 -8.84
C ASP A 48 -3.67 0.36 -9.44
N ILE A 49 -3.40 -0.60 -10.32
CA ILE A 49 -4.41 -1.28 -11.13
C ILE A 49 -4.48 -2.76 -10.79
N ASN A 50 -5.65 -3.21 -10.36
CA ASN A 50 -5.90 -4.64 -10.12
C ASN A 50 -5.91 -5.46 -11.43
N VAL A 51 -5.35 -6.66 -11.38
CA VAL A 51 -5.37 -7.63 -12.48
C VAL A 51 -5.98 -8.95 -11.98
N PRO A 52 -7.08 -9.43 -12.62
CA PRO A 52 -7.76 -8.89 -13.80
C PRO A 52 -8.48 -7.57 -13.52
N PHE A 53 -8.76 -6.84 -14.59
CA PHE A 53 -9.49 -5.57 -14.50
C PHE A 53 -10.95 -5.79 -14.11
N ALA A 54 -11.58 -4.76 -13.51
CA ALA A 54 -12.98 -4.80 -13.09
C ALA A 54 -13.96 -4.99 -14.27
N THR A 55 -13.58 -4.59 -15.48
CA THR A 55 -14.34 -4.86 -16.71
C THR A 55 -13.86 -6.16 -17.32
N GLU A 56 -14.73 -7.17 -17.37
CA GLU A 56 -14.44 -8.46 -17.98
C GLU A 56 -14.11 -8.29 -19.48
N GLY A 57 -13.06 -8.99 -19.92
CA GLY A 57 -12.63 -8.98 -21.33
C GLY A 57 -11.88 -7.72 -21.77
N LEU A 58 -11.70 -6.73 -20.90
CA LEU A 58 -10.89 -5.55 -21.19
C LEU A 58 -9.41 -5.94 -21.33
N SER A 59 -8.78 -5.56 -22.43
CA SER A 59 -7.36 -5.79 -22.65
C SER A 59 -6.48 -4.74 -21.97
N SER A 60 -5.21 -5.08 -21.67
CA SER A 60 -4.24 -4.13 -21.11
C SER A 60 -3.97 -2.95 -22.04
N VAL A 61 -4.06 -3.15 -23.38
CA VAL A 61 -3.93 -2.06 -24.36
C VAL A 61 -5.09 -1.07 -24.27
N GLU A 62 -6.32 -1.55 -24.12
CA GLU A 62 -7.49 -0.71 -23.92
C GLU A 62 -7.46 0.01 -22.58
N MET A 63 -7.00 -0.68 -21.51
CA MET A 63 -6.80 -0.06 -20.20
C MET A 63 -5.76 1.06 -20.29
N LYS A 64 -4.60 0.83 -20.92
CA LYS A 64 -3.57 1.86 -21.14
C LYS A 64 -4.14 3.07 -21.86
N LYS A 65 -4.89 2.82 -22.94
CA LYS A 65 -5.54 3.90 -23.69
C LYS A 65 -6.51 4.71 -22.80
N MET A 66 -7.30 4.05 -21.95
CA MET A 66 -8.21 4.76 -21.04
C MET A 66 -7.46 5.62 -20.02
N LEU A 67 -6.34 5.14 -19.49
CA LEU A 67 -5.48 5.93 -18.60
C LEU A 67 -4.93 7.16 -19.33
N ASP A 68 -4.33 6.96 -20.51
CA ASP A 68 -3.73 8.04 -21.33
C ASP A 68 -4.76 9.09 -21.72
N ASP A 69 -5.93 8.67 -22.19
CA ASP A 69 -7.05 9.58 -22.58
C ASP A 69 -7.52 10.45 -21.38
N ASN A 70 -7.27 10.01 -20.14
CA ASN A 70 -7.62 10.72 -18.90
C ASN A 70 -6.43 11.39 -18.19
N GLY A 71 -5.23 11.37 -18.80
CA GLY A 71 -4.03 11.98 -18.24
C GLY A 71 -3.47 11.26 -17.01
N LEU A 72 -3.85 9.99 -16.80
CA LEU A 72 -3.43 9.14 -15.69
C LEU A 72 -2.36 8.12 -16.14
N LYS A 73 -1.55 7.67 -15.20
CA LYS A 73 -0.49 6.68 -15.40
C LYS A 73 -0.68 5.49 -14.46
N CYS A 74 -0.25 4.31 -14.87
CA CYS A 74 -0.18 3.17 -13.99
C CYS A 74 1.08 3.27 -13.11
N ARG A 75 0.93 3.18 -11.78
CA ARG A 75 2.07 3.09 -10.86
C ARG A 75 2.45 1.65 -10.58
N ALA A 76 1.45 0.81 -10.35
CA ALA A 76 1.62 -0.61 -10.06
C ALA A 76 0.51 -1.45 -10.68
N THR A 77 0.78 -2.74 -10.85
CA THR A 77 -0.26 -3.74 -11.08
C THR A 77 -0.34 -4.66 -9.88
N THR A 78 -1.57 -4.89 -9.39
CA THR A 78 -1.83 -5.73 -8.23
C THR A 78 -2.62 -6.98 -8.64
N PRO A 79 -2.00 -8.18 -8.69
CA PRO A 79 -2.69 -9.42 -9.01
C PRO A 79 -3.73 -9.76 -7.94
N HIS A 80 -4.95 -10.13 -8.35
CA HIS A 80 -5.99 -10.60 -7.46
C HIS A 80 -5.68 -12.03 -6.96
N ILE A 81 -4.79 -12.14 -5.98
CA ILE A 81 -4.38 -13.39 -5.33
C ILE A 81 -5.04 -13.60 -3.96
N TYR A 82 -6.10 -12.86 -3.66
CA TYR A 82 -6.83 -12.86 -2.39
C TYR A 82 -8.34 -13.12 -2.55
N MET A 83 -8.80 -13.45 -3.76
CA MET A 83 -10.19 -13.73 -4.06
C MET A 83 -10.65 -15.09 -3.46
N ARG A 84 -11.96 -15.41 -3.56
CA ARG A 84 -12.58 -16.60 -2.99
C ARG A 84 -11.80 -17.90 -3.25
N GLU A 85 -11.21 -18.06 -4.42
CA GLU A 85 -10.43 -19.26 -4.78
C GLU A 85 -9.15 -19.42 -3.95
N TYR A 86 -8.63 -18.31 -3.40
CA TYR A 86 -7.44 -18.25 -2.53
C TYR A 86 -7.79 -18.22 -1.04
N ALA A 87 -9.02 -18.56 -0.64
CA ALA A 87 -9.48 -18.47 0.76
C ALA A 87 -8.68 -19.32 1.77
N LYS A 88 -7.78 -20.19 1.31
CA LYS A 88 -6.83 -20.96 2.14
C LYS A 88 -5.37 -20.57 1.90
N GLY A 89 -5.16 -19.37 1.44
CA GLY A 89 -3.87 -18.83 1.01
C GLY A 89 -3.70 -18.84 -0.51
N SER A 90 -2.82 -18.00 -0.99
CA SER A 90 -2.35 -17.94 -2.37
C SER A 90 -1.00 -18.66 -2.49
N PHE A 91 0.09 -18.00 -2.15
CA PHE A 91 1.42 -18.60 -2.11
C PHE A 91 1.51 -19.75 -1.09
N THR A 92 0.78 -19.64 0.03
CA THR A 92 0.81 -20.61 1.12
C THR A 92 -0.27 -21.68 1.05
N ASN A 93 -1.05 -21.74 -0.04
CA ASN A 93 -2.15 -22.69 -0.16
C ASN A 93 -1.67 -24.13 0.00
N PRO A 94 -2.35 -24.99 0.79
CA PRO A 94 -1.99 -26.41 0.89
C PRO A 94 -2.11 -27.16 -0.44
N ASP A 95 -2.99 -26.73 -1.35
CA ASP A 95 -3.13 -27.29 -2.68
C ASP A 95 -2.09 -26.70 -3.64
N ALA A 96 -1.15 -27.51 -4.10
CA ALA A 96 -0.11 -27.11 -5.04
C ALA A 96 -0.67 -26.54 -6.36
N ARG A 97 -1.88 -26.95 -6.78
CA ARG A 97 -2.53 -26.41 -7.99
C ARG A 97 -2.92 -24.96 -7.80
N ILE A 98 -3.36 -24.58 -6.58
CA ILE A 98 -3.68 -23.17 -6.27
C ILE A 98 -2.40 -22.35 -6.19
N ARG A 99 -1.32 -22.88 -5.59
CA ARG A 99 -0.01 -22.19 -5.61
C ARG A 99 0.49 -21.95 -7.04
N ALA A 100 0.38 -22.95 -7.93
CA ALA A 100 0.71 -22.78 -9.35
C ALA A 100 -0.16 -21.70 -10.01
N LYS A 101 -1.48 -21.73 -9.77
CA LYS A 101 -2.41 -20.72 -10.28
C LYS A 101 -2.08 -19.30 -9.74
N THR A 102 -1.57 -19.19 -8.52
CA THR A 102 -1.09 -17.92 -7.97
C THR A 102 0.05 -17.36 -8.83
N LEU A 103 1.01 -18.20 -9.18
CA LEU A 103 2.12 -17.78 -10.06
C LEU A 103 1.61 -17.36 -11.45
N ASP A 104 0.64 -18.09 -12.03
CA ASP A 104 0.04 -17.71 -13.31
C ASP A 104 -0.68 -16.36 -13.22
N ARG A 105 -1.40 -16.09 -12.13
CA ARG A 105 -2.05 -14.80 -11.89
C ARG A 105 -1.01 -13.66 -11.79
N VAL A 106 0.14 -13.91 -11.16
CA VAL A 106 1.22 -12.93 -11.10
C VAL A 106 1.83 -12.68 -12.49
N ARG A 107 2.00 -13.73 -13.32
CA ARG A 107 2.47 -13.58 -14.72
C ARG A 107 1.53 -12.67 -15.52
N GLU A 108 0.21 -12.86 -15.40
CA GLU A 108 -0.77 -11.96 -16.02
C GLU A 108 -0.59 -10.49 -15.57
N ALA A 109 -0.29 -10.28 -14.30
CA ALA A 109 -0.04 -8.92 -13.78
C ALA A 109 1.29 -8.35 -14.29
N VAL A 110 2.33 -9.16 -14.47
CA VAL A 110 3.60 -8.77 -15.09
C VAL A 110 3.39 -8.37 -16.56
N GLU A 111 2.64 -9.16 -17.31
CA GLU A 111 2.30 -8.83 -18.70
C GLU A 111 1.51 -7.51 -18.79
N ALA A 112 0.54 -7.32 -17.90
CA ALA A 112 -0.20 -6.08 -17.82
C ALA A 112 0.71 -4.91 -17.43
N ALA A 113 1.62 -5.09 -16.46
CA ALA A 113 2.57 -4.08 -16.02
C ALA A 113 3.45 -3.57 -17.17
N ALA A 114 3.93 -4.47 -18.02
CA ALA A 114 4.75 -4.12 -19.19
C ALA A 114 3.97 -3.21 -20.18
N ILE A 115 2.70 -3.53 -20.46
CA ILE A 115 1.84 -2.76 -21.37
C ILE A 115 1.44 -1.42 -20.74
N LEU A 116 1.11 -1.44 -19.45
CA LEU A 116 0.69 -0.24 -18.70
C LEU A 116 1.86 0.66 -18.28
N GLU A 117 3.10 0.24 -18.53
CA GLU A 117 4.32 0.93 -18.11
C GLU A 117 4.38 1.14 -16.59
N ALA A 118 3.91 0.14 -15.84
CA ALA A 118 3.90 0.20 -14.38
C ALA A 118 5.31 0.12 -13.79
N GLY A 119 5.52 0.80 -12.68
CA GLY A 119 6.82 0.82 -12.01
C GLY A 119 7.15 -0.48 -11.24
N TYR A 120 6.13 -1.22 -10.80
CA TYR A 120 6.30 -2.47 -10.06
C TYR A 120 5.02 -3.33 -10.08
N VAL A 121 5.17 -4.60 -9.68
CA VAL A 121 4.05 -5.53 -9.41
C VAL A 121 3.92 -5.69 -7.90
N LYS A 122 2.73 -5.39 -7.36
CA LYS A 122 2.45 -5.40 -5.93
C LYS A 122 1.87 -6.74 -5.48
N PHE A 123 2.45 -7.35 -4.47
CA PHE A 123 1.88 -8.51 -3.78
C PHE A 123 1.13 -8.05 -2.54
N TRP A 124 -0.18 -8.20 -2.54
CA TRP A 124 -1.02 -8.13 -1.34
C TRP A 124 -1.56 -9.53 -1.02
N PRO A 125 -0.83 -10.34 -0.21
CA PRO A 125 -1.16 -11.74 0.05
C PRO A 125 -2.17 -11.86 1.21
N GLY A 126 -3.31 -11.20 1.12
CA GLY A 126 -4.30 -11.02 2.19
C GLY A 126 -4.92 -12.30 2.75
N GLN A 127 -4.80 -13.43 2.03
CA GLN A 127 -5.28 -14.74 2.49
C GLN A 127 -4.15 -15.67 2.97
N ASP A 128 -2.88 -15.25 2.85
CA ASP A 128 -1.74 -16.06 3.27
C ASP A 128 -1.50 -15.95 4.77
N GLY A 129 -1.94 -16.96 5.51
CA GLY A 129 -1.88 -16.96 6.96
C GLY A 129 -2.76 -18.04 7.59
N PHE A 130 -3.33 -17.73 8.75
CA PHE A 130 -4.17 -18.66 9.49
C PHE A 130 -5.20 -17.91 10.37
N ASP A 131 -6.35 -18.54 10.62
CA ASP A 131 -7.42 -17.98 11.45
C ASP A 131 -7.27 -18.37 12.94
N MET A 132 -6.82 -19.61 13.20
CA MET A 132 -6.86 -20.21 14.55
C MET A 132 -5.53 -20.88 14.90
N PRO A 133 -5.17 -20.92 16.20
CA PRO A 133 -4.01 -21.68 16.68
C PRO A 133 -4.13 -23.16 16.31
N GLY A 134 -3.03 -23.77 15.85
CA GLY A 134 -2.98 -25.19 15.46
C GLY A 134 -3.55 -25.49 14.07
N GLN A 135 -4.05 -24.49 13.33
CA GLN A 135 -4.59 -24.65 11.98
C GLN A 135 -3.51 -24.99 10.95
N ALA A 136 -2.29 -24.50 11.14
CA ALA A 136 -1.23 -24.55 10.14
C ALA A 136 0.10 -25.02 10.72
N ASP A 137 0.88 -25.70 9.88
CA ASP A 137 2.33 -25.81 10.08
C ASP A 137 2.96 -24.48 9.66
N TYR A 138 3.43 -23.70 10.64
CA TYR A 138 3.93 -22.35 10.40
C TYR A 138 5.19 -22.31 9.55
N MET A 139 6.07 -23.32 9.70
CA MET A 139 7.29 -23.39 8.89
C MET A 139 6.97 -23.79 7.45
N GLN A 140 6.03 -24.69 7.24
CA GLN A 140 5.56 -25.03 5.90
C GLN A 140 4.93 -23.84 5.18
N LEU A 141 4.11 -23.02 5.89
CA LEU A 141 3.57 -21.78 5.31
C LEU A 141 4.70 -20.82 4.92
N TRP A 142 5.69 -20.68 5.80
CA TRP A 142 6.86 -19.85 5.55
C TRP A 142 7.60 -20.30 4.30
N ASP A 143 7.95 -21.60 4.21
CA ASP A 143 8.68 -22.18 3.09
C ASP A 143 7.93 -22.01 1.77
N TYR A 144 6.61 -22.25 1.76
CA TYR A 144 5.79 -22.05 0.57
C TYR A 144 5.78 -20.59 0.11
N ASN A 145 5.69 -19.65 1.06
CA ASN A 145 5.72 -18.22 0.75
C ASN A 145 7.07 -17.81 0.15
N ILE A 146 8.17 -18.22 0.78
CA ILE A 146 9.53 -17.93 0.30
C ILE A 146 9.77 -18.53 -1.08
N GLU A 147 9.41 -19.80 -1.28
CA GLU A 147 9.58 -20.50 -2.56
C GLU A 147 8.75 -19.87 -3.68
N GLY A 148 7.47 -19.57 -3.40
CA GLY A 148 6.57 -18.99 -4.40
C GLY A 148 7.04 -17.59 -4.85
N MET A 149 7.39 -16.71 -3.92
CA MET A 149 7.87 -15.37 -4.24
C MET A 149 9.26 -15.40 -4.91
N ARG A 150 10.16 -16.28 -4.46
CA ARG A 150 11.46 -16.50 -5.11
C ARG A 150 11.28 -16.96 -6.56
N THR A 151 10.41 -17.95 -6.78
CA THR A 151 10.16 -18.51 -8.11
C THR A 151 9.75 -17.41 -9.09
N ILE A 152 8.72 -16.65 -8.75
CA ILE A 152 8.20 -15.64 -9.67
C ILE A 152 9.16 -14.46 -9.84
N ALA A 153 9.81 -13.99 -8.78
CA ALA A 153 10.74 -12.88 -8.89
C ALA A 153 12.03 -13.24 -9.64
N SER A 154 12.46 -14.51 -9.56
CA SER A 154 13.59 -15.02 -10.36
C SER A 154 13.24 -15.21 -11.83
N GLU A 155 11.98 -15.51 -12.17
CA GLU A 155 11.49 -15.65 -13.55
C GLU A 155 11.52 -14.31 -14.31
N PHE A 156 11.32 -13.18 -13.58
CA PHE A 156 11.29 -11.83 -14.13
C PHE A 156 12.30 -10.90 -13.44
N PRO A 157 13.61 -11.11 -13.63
CA PRO A 157 14.63 -10.35 -12.90
C PRO A 157 14.65 -8.85 -13.21
N GLU A 158 14.06 -8.42 -14.33
CA GLU A 158 13.91 -7.03 -14.76
C GLU A 158 12.70 -6.32 -14.13
N VAL A 159 11.76 -7.07 -13.55
CA VAL A 159 10.54 -6.54 -12.94
C VAL A 159 10.78 -6.28 -11.45
N GLN A 160 10.47 -5.09 -10.99
CA GLN A 160 10.41 -4.80 -9.56
C GLN A 160 9.12 -5.39 -8.97
N PHE A 161 9.27 -6.21 -7.94
CA PHE A 161 8.15 -6.67 -7.11
C PHE A 161 8.16 -5.96 -5.77
N ALA A 162 6.98 -5.81 -5.16
CA ALA A 162 6.86 -5.22 -3.84
C ALA A 162 5.81 -5.95 -3.00
N ILE A 163 6.14 -6.26 -1.77
CA ILE A 163 5.24 -6.90 -0.80
C ILE A 163 4.59 -5.81 0.03
N GLU A 164 3.28 -5.78 0.07
CA GLU A 164 2.50 -5.01 1.01
C GLU A 164 2.14 -5.91 2.20
N TYR A 165 2.75 -5.65 3.35
CA TYR A 165 2.51 -6.43 4.56
C TYR A 165 1.30 -5.89 5.34
N LYS A 166 0.64 -6.77 6.10
CA LYS A 166 -0.50 -6.42 6.96
C LYS A 166 -0.61 -7.40 8.12
N ALA A 167 -1.00 -6.91 9.29
CA ALA A 167 -1.05 -7.76 10.48
C ALA A 167 -2.17 -8.81 10.44
N LYS A 168 -3.33 -8.44 9.88
CA LYS A 168 -4.54 -9.28 9.86
C LYS A 168 -5.56 -8.77 8.84
N GLU A 169 -6.44 -9.68 8.32
CA GLU A 169 -7.50 -9.36 7.36
C GLU A 169 -8.64 -10.38 7.39
N PRO A 170 -9.86 -10.01 7.64
CA PRO A 170 -10.39 -9.53 8.93
C PRO A 170 -10.26 -10.60 10.01
N ARG A 171 -10.08 -11.87 9.61
CA ARG A 171 -9.88 -13.03 10.49
C ARG A 171 -8.48 -13.58 10.37
N VAL A 172 -7.93 -13.59 9.16
CA VAL A 172 -6.61 -14.13 8.85
C VAL A 172 -5.53 -13.36 9.63
N ARG A 173 -4.73 -14.10 10.38
CA ARG A 173 -3.44 -13.63 10.91
C ARG A 173 -2.44 -13.79 9.78
N MET A 174 -2.10 -12.70 9.12
CA MET A 174 -1.26 -12.76 7.92
C MET A 174 0.17 -13.20 8.25
N LEU A 175 0.76 -13.95 7.35
CA LEU A 175 2.12 -14.47 7.52
C LEU A 175 3.14 -13.34 7.57
N LEU A 176 3.06 -12.40 6.63
CA LEU A 176 3.93 -11.20 6.57
C LEU A 176 3.22 -10.05 7.30
N ALA A 177 3.29 -10.06 8.63
CA ALA A 177 2.47 -9.24 9.50
C ALA A 177 3.11 -7.92 9.93
N THR A 178 4.43 -7.75 9.76
CA THR A 178 5.20 -6.59 10.21
C THR A 178 6.34 -6.30 9.25
N ALA A 179 6.86 -5.07 9.26
CA ALA A 179 7.98 -4.66 8.43
C ALA A 179 9.25 -5.51 8.69
N PRO A 180 9.70 -5.75 9.93
CA PRO A 180 10.87 -6.59 10.21
C PRO A 180 10.70 -8.03 9.72
N LYS A 181 9.51 -8.61 9.88
CA LYS A 181 9.24 -9.98 9.43
C LYS A 181 9.25 -10.07 7.90
N THR A 182 8.77 -9.04 7.21
CA THR A 182 8.80 -8.96 5.75
C THR A 182 10.22 -8.75 5.24
N LEU A 183 11.04 -7.95 5.91
CA LEU A 183 12.47 -7.82 5.60
C LEU A 183 13.21 -9.16 5.76
N LEU A 184 12.92 -9.94 6.82
CA LEU A 184 13.46 -11.28 6.99
C LEU A 184 13.05 -12.20 5.83
N ALA A 185 11.78 -12.18 5.43
CA ALA A 185 11.31 -12.96 4.27
C ALA A 185 12.05 -12.58 2.99
N ILE A 186 12.22 -11.29 2.72
CA ILE A 186 12.96 -10.80 1.53
C ILE A 186 14.43 -11.27 1.57
N GLN A 187 15.05 -11.26 2.76
CA GLN A 187 16.41 -11.77 2.92
C GLN A 187 16.48 -13.27 2.56
N GLU A 188 15.52 -14.06 3.01
CA GLU A 188 15.47 -15.50 2.71
C GLU A 188 15.07 -15.78 1.26
N ILE A 189 14.19 -14.98 0.65
CA ILE A 189 13.87 -15.05 -0.77
C ILE A 189 15.15 -14.89 -1.61
N GLY A 190 16.02 -13.96 -1.23
CA GLY A 190 17.40 -13.88 -1.74
C GLY A 190 17.55 -13.39 -3.17
N VAL A 191 16.51 -12.69 -3.73
CA VAL A 191 16.59 -12.05 -5.04
C VAL A 191 16.58 -10.51 -4.91
N PRO A 192 17.24 -9.76 -5.80
CA PRO A 192 17.42 -8.32 -5.63
C PRO A 192 16.14 -7.50 -5.90
N ASN A 193 15.29 -7.97 -6.79
CA ASN A 193 14.15 -7.26 -7.38
C ASN A 193 12.84 -7.39 -6.59
N ILE A 194 12.93 -7.61 -5.28
CA ILE A 194 11.78 -7.62 -4.38
C ILE A 194 12.00 -6.65 -3.22
N GLY A 195 10.98 -5.84 -2.92
CA GLY A 195 11.00 -4.87 -1.84
C GLY A 195 9.65 -4.79 -1.13
N ILE A 196 9.36 -3.66 -0.51
CA ILE A 196 8.20 -3.45 0.36
C ILE A 196 7.42 -2.22 -0.11
N VAL A 197 6.11 -2.36 -0.15
CA VAL A 197 5.16 -1.26 -0.07
C VAL A 197 4.95 -0.97 1.41
N MET A 198 5.32 0.23 1.83
CA MET A 198 5.15 0.67 3.22
C MET A 198 3.81 1.40 3.33
N ASP A 199 2.78 0.67 3.75
CA ASP A 199 1.48 1.23 4.07
C ASP A 199 1.44 1.73 5.52
N PHE A 200 1.04 2.98 5.70
CA PHE A 200 0.97 3.67 6.98
C PHE A 200 -0.06 3.03 7.92
N GLY A 201 -1.27 2.74 7.41
CA GLY A 201 -2.34 2.13 8.19
C GLY A 201 -2.03 0.70 8.59
N HIS A 202 -1.40 -0.07 7.69
CA HIS A 202 -0.96 -1.43 8.02
C HIS A 202 0.10 -1.45 9.13
N SER A 203 1.01 -0.47 9.14
CA SER A 203 1.99 -0.32 10.22
C SER A 203 1.31 0.05 11.55
N LEU A 204 0.35 1.00 11.53
CA LEU A 204 -0.47 1.31 12.71
C LEU A 204 -1.23 0.07 13.24
N LEU A 205 -1.81 -0.73 12.33
CA LEU A 205 -2.54 -1.95 12.66
C LEU A 205 -1.64 -3.04 13.25
N ALA A 206 -0.35 -3.04 12.88
CA ALA A 206 0.67 -3.93 13.40
C ALA A 206 1.27 -3.46 14.73
N ASP A 207 0.78 -2.34 15.30
CA ASP A 207 1.32 -1.69 16.49
C ASP A 207 2.80 -1.25 16.35
N GLU A 208 3.15 -0.87 15.12
CA GLU A 208 4.45 -0.30 14.78
C GLU A 208 4.41 1.25 14.80
N THR A 209 5.57 1.87 14.72
CA THR A 209 5.73 3.31 14.47
C THR A 209 5.98 3.52 12.96
N PRO A 210 5.01 4.03 12.18
CA PRO A 210 5.14 4.07 10.72
C PRO A 210 6.39 4.80 10.21
N ALA A 211 6.76 5.92 10.84
CA ALA A 211 7.96 6.68 10.47
C ALA A 211 9.27 5.90 10.72
N GLU A 212 9.33 5.11 11.79
CA GLU A 212 10.46 4.22 12.09
C GLU A 212 10.56 3.11 11.04
N MET A 213 9.42 2.45 10.73
CA MET A 213 9.40 1.35 9.76
C MET A 213 9.77 1.81 8.36
N LEU A 214 9.27 2.98 7.94
CA LEU A 214 9.66 3.60 6.66
C LEU A 214 11.18 3.76 6.55
N GLN A 215 11.81 4.33 7.59
CA GLN A 215 13.25 4.55 7.62
C GLN A 215 14.03 3.23 7.70
N LEU A 216 13.53 2.24 8.45
CA LEU A 216 14.13 0.92 8.54
C LEU A 216 14.12 0.21 7.18
N ILE A 217 12.98 0.19 6.49
CA ILE A 217 12.84 -0.41 5.16
C ILE A 217 13.77 0.30 4.15
N HIS A 218 13.78 1.64 4.18
CA HIS A 218 14.68 2.45 3.33
C HIS A 218 16.15 2.15 3.59
N ARG A 219 16.56 2.05 4.86
CA ARG A 219 17.95 1.72 5.27
C ARG A 219 18.42 0.38 4.69
N HIS A 220 17.52 -0.58 4.51
CA HIS A 220 17.81 -1.87 3.90
C HIS A 220 17.72 -1.85 2.36
N GLY A 221 17.43 -0.69 1.75
CA GLY A 221 17.30 -0.54 0.29
C GLY A 221 16.11 -1.31 -0.28
N LYS A 222 15.03 -1.47 0.52
CA LYS A 222 13.87 -2.28 0.17
C LYS A 222 12.55 -1.49 0.07
N LEU A 223 12.59 -0.16 0.21
CA LEU A 223 11.41 0.69 0.04
C LEU A 223 11.13 0.90 -1.45
N VAL A 224 9.99 0.41 -1.92
CA VAL A 224 9.52 0.53 -3.31
C VAL A 224 8.39 1.54 -3.43
N SER A 225 7.49 1.59 -2.46
CA SER A 225 6.37 2.52 -2.42
C SER A 225 6.06 2.94 -0.99
N ALA A 226 5.52 4.14 -0.84
CA ALA A 226 4.98 4.67 0.40
C ALA A 226 3.50 4.94 0.20
N GLU A 227 2.65 4.30 1.01
CA GLU A 227 1.20 4.44 0.97
C GLU A 227 0.69 5.10 2.26
N LEU A 228 -0.33 5.95 2.12
CA LEU A 228 -0.93 6.70 3.21
C LEU A 228 -2.45 6.54 3.22
N ASN A 229 -2.96 6.30 4.38
CA ASN A 229 -4.36 6.27 4.78
C ASN A 229 -4.45 6.61 6.27
N ASP A 230 -5.54 6.26 6.95
CA ASP A 230 -5.64 6.31 8.40
C ASP A 230 -6.63 5.25 8.92
N ASN A 231 -6.54 4.89 10.19
CA ASN A 231 -7.43 3.92 10.83
C ASN A 231 -7.49 4.10 12.36
N TRP A 232 -8.32 3.32 13.02
CA TRP A 232 -8.44 3.30 14.49
C TRP A 232 -7.57 2.22 15.16
N ARG A 233 -6.53 1.69 14.51
CA ARG A 233 -5.62 0.61 14.96
C ARG A 233 -6.31 -0.74 15.18
N GLY A 234 -7.59 -0.77 15.50
CA GLY A 234 -8.35 -2.00 15.73
C GLY A 234 -8.69 -2.76 14.44
N TRP A 235 -8.85 -2.03 13.38
CA TRP A 235 -9.21 -2.45 12.03
C TRP A 235 -8.43 -1.62 11.02
N ASP A 236 -8.38 -2.06 9.79
CA ASP A 236 -7.88 -1.27 8.68
C ASP A 236 -9.06 -0.54 8.04
N ASP A 237 -9.28 0.68 8.52
CA ASP A 237 -10.45 1.46 8.15
C ASP A 237 -10.27 2.20 6.83
N ASP A 238 -9.04 2.30 6.32
CA ASP A 238 -8.65 2.98 5.08
C ASP A 238 -9.24 4.38 4.93
N LEU A 239 -9.24 5.12 6.05
CA LEU A 239 -9.78 6.47 6.15
C LEU A 239 -8.91 7.49 5.39
N PRO A 240 -9.48 8.66 5.06
CA PRO A 240 -8.69 9.77 4.55
C PRO A 240 -7.53 10.14 5.48
N VAL A 241 -6.39 10.47 4.89
CA VAL A 241 -5.13 10.77 5.57
C VAL A 241 -5.30 11.81 6.68
N GLY A 242 -4.75 11.52 7.87
CA GLY A 242 -4.76 12.42 9.02
C GLY A 242 -6.13 12.56 9.71
N SER A 243 -7.05 11.61 9.46
CA SER A 243 -8.38 11.60 10.08
C SER A 243 -8.32 11.34 11.59
N VAL A 244 -7.36 10.53 12.04
CA VAL A 244 -7.20 10.05 13.41
C VAL A 244 -5.79 10.36 13.94
N HIS A 245 -4.74 9.99 13.19
CA HIS A 245 -3.34 10.02 13.62
C HIS A 245 -2.57 11.20 13.00
N LEU A 246 -2.95 12.43 13.36
CA LEU A 246 -2.35 13.66 12.80
C LEU A 246 -0.85 13.76 13.05
N PHE A 247 -0.37 13.47 14.27
CA PHE A 247 1.06 13.60 14.60
C PHE A 247 1.90 12.51 14.00
N GLU A 248 1.41 11.28 13.98
CA GLU A 248 2.06 10.15 13.32
C GLU A 248 2.15 10.37 11.80
N THR A 249 1.10 10.93 11.19
CA THR A 249 1.12 11.32 9.77
C THR A 249 2.17 12.41 9.49
N LEU A 250 2.24 13.43 10.36
CA LEU A 250 3.23 14.50 10.24
C LEU A 250 4.67 13.96 10.39
N GLU A 251 4.89 13.06 11.36
CA GLU A 251 6.17 12.37 11.56
C GLU A 251 6.56 11.52 10.35
N TYR A 252 5.59 10.82 9.74
CA TYR A 252 5.81 10.03 8.54
C TYR A 252 6.21 10.89 7.34
N LEU A 253 5.54 12.04 7.13
CA LEU A 253 5.92 12.99 6.09
C LEU A 253 7.32 13.58 6.32
N LEU A 254 7.67 13.85 7.57
CA LEU A 254 9.02 14.28 7.95
C LEU A 254 10.05 13.17 7.68
N ALA A 255 9.70 11.92 7.93
CA ALA A 255 10.55 10.78 7.61
C ALA A 255 10.75 10.61 6.09
N LEU A 256 9.71 10.79 5.27
CA LEU A 256 9.82 10.82 3.80
C LEU A 256 10.78 11.91 3.32
N ARG A 257 10.71 13.11 3.91
CA ARG A 257 11.66 14.19 3.63
C ARG A 257 13.09 13.82 4.02
N THR A 258 13.25 13.20 5.18
CA THR A 258 14.55 12.83 5.74
C THR A 258 15.28 11.80 4.86
N ILE A 259 14.55 10.84 4.29
CA ILE A 259 15.11 9.83 3.38
C ILE A 259 15.26 10.33 1.94
N GLY A 260 14.78 11.56 1.64
CA GLY A 260 14.85 12.15 0.30
C GLY A 260 13.86 11.48 -0.70
N TRP A 261 12.68 11.09 -0.25
CA TRP A 261 11.67 10.44 -1.10
C TRP A 261 11.23 11.36 -2.24
N THR A 262 11.23 10.84 -3.46
CA THR A 262 10.87 11.58 -4.68
C THR A 262 9.82 10.88 -5.54
N ASP A 263 9.51 9.62 -5.23
CA ASP A 263 8.45 8.87 -5.91
C ASP A 263 7.06 9.34 -5.46
N PRO A 264 5.99 9.01 -6.19
CA PRO A 264 4.64 9.33 -5.78
C PRO A 264 4.29 8.76 -4.40
N ILE A 265 3.53 9.51 -3.61
CA ILE A 265 2.83 9.01 -2.42
C ILE A 265 1.50 8.44 -2.89
N LEU A 266 1.25 7.18 -2.58
CA LEU A 266 -0.02 6.54 -2.92
C LEU A 266 -1.00 6.65 -1.75
N LEU A 267 -2.27 6.67 -2.08
CA LEU A 267 -3.36 6.67 -1.12
C LEU A 267 -4.07 5.33 -1.22
N ASP A 268 -4.00 4.51 -0.16
CA ASP A 268 -4.81 3.31 -0.06
C ASP A 268 -6.06 3.62 0.76
N GLN A 269 -7.17 3.87 0.07
CA GLN A 269 -8.40 4.34 0.67
C GLN A 269 -9.62 3.56 0.17
N PHE A 270 -10.55 3.34 1.11
CA PHE A 270 -11.83 2.69 0.82
C PHE A 270 -12.98 3.59 1.32
N PRO A 271 -13.41 4.59 0.53
CA PRO A 271 -14.49 5.50 0.90
C PRO A 271 -15.86 4.79 0.79
N PHE A 272 -16.25 4.10 1.85
CA PHE A 272 -17.49 3.29 1.90
C PHE A 272 -18.75 4.12 1.75
N ARG A 273 -18.79 5.30 2.38
CA ARG A 273 -19.97 6.18 2.43
C ARG A 273 -19.70 7.56 1.87
N GLU A 274 -18.44 7.91 1.75
CA GLU A 274 -17.98 9.19 1.23
C GLU A 274 -18.00 9.20 -0.30
N ASP A 275 -18.11 10.37 -0.88
CA ASP A 275 -17.81 10.54 -2.31
C ASP A 275 -16.32 10.29 -2.55
N PRO A 276 -15.96 9.33 -3.41
CA PRO A 276 -14.56 8.91 -3.56
C PRO A 276 -13.65 10.02 -4.11
N VAL A 277 -14.16 10.88 -5.00
CA VAL A 277 -13.39 12.01 -5.54
C VAL A 277 -13.07 12.99 -4.42
N SER A 278 -14.06 13.27 -3.57
CA SER A 278 -13.89 14.16 -2.41
C SER A 278 -12.94 13.58 -1.36
N ALA A 279 -13.03 12.28 -1.08
CA ALA A 279 -12.18 11.60 -0.09
C ALA A 279 -10.70 11.63 -0.49
N VAL A 280 -10.40 11.23 -1.74
CA VAL A 280 -9.03 11.24 -2.28
C VAL A 280 -8.48 12.66 -2.38
N SER A 281 -9.30 13.62 -2.88
CA SER A 281 -8.90 15.05 -2.94
C SER A 281 -8.59 15.62 -1.55
N ARG A 282 -9.37 15.25 -0.54
CA ARG A 282 -9.14 15.67 0.86
C ARG A 282 -7.81 15.16 1.39
N SER A 283 -7.46 13.92 1.10
CA SER A 283 -6.18 13.34 1.52
C SER A 283 -4.99 14.02 0.87
N ILE A 284 -5.05 14.30 -0.42
CA ILE A 284 -4.01 15.06 -1.14
C ILE A 284 -3.87 16.47 -0.51
N GLU A 285 -4.98 17.16 -0.26
CA GLU A 285 -4.97 18.47 0.39
C GLU A 285 -4.36 18.40 1.80
N THR A 286 -4.71 17.39 2.59
CA THR A 286 -4.18 17.18 3.94
C THR A 286 -2.66 16.95 3.90
N ILE A 287 -2.17 16.09 3.01
CA ILE A 287 -0.74 15.84 2.85
C ILE A 287 0.00 17.14 2.49
N LYS A 288 -0.50 17.91 1.52
CA LYS A 288 0.11 19.20 1.14
C LYS A 288 0.17 20.19 2.31
N ARG A 289 -0.90 20.26 3.10
CA ARG A 289 -0.94 21.12 4.29
C ARG A 289 0.04 20.67 5.36
N LEU A 290 0.12 19.37 5.64
CA LEU A 290 1.06 18.82 6.62
C LEU A 290 2.52 18.90 6.14
N ASP A 291 2.77 18.73 4.84
CA ASP A 291 4.09 18.96 4.27
C ASP A 291 4.55 20.42 4.48
N ALA A 292 3.64 21.39 4.30
CA ALA A 292 3.93 22.79 4.62
C ALA A 292 4.13 23.05 6.13
N VAL A 293 3.59 22.20 7.02
CA VAL A 293 3.92 22.25 8.47
C VAL A 293 5.37 21.84 8.69
N CYS A 294 5.87 20.82 7.97
CA CYS A 294 7.27 20.42 8.06
C CYS A 294 8.24 21.56 7.73
N ASP A 295 7.87 22.48 6.82
CA ASP A 295 8.71 23.65 6.49
C ASP A 295 8.87 24.65 7.66
N ARG A 296 7.96 24.64 8.62
CA ARG A 296 7.99 25.50 9.80
C ARG A 296 8.72 24.91 11.00
N MET A 297 9.08 23.61 10.93
CA MET A 297 9.76 22.95 12.04
C MET A 297 11.18 23.45 12.22
N ASP A 298 11.57 23.76 13.44
CA ASP A 298 12.99 23.96 13.79
C ASP A 298 13.70 22.60 13.85
N MET A 299 14.22 22.19 12.70
CA MET A 299 14.92 20.91 12.56
C MET A 299 16.19 20.83 13.41
N LYS A 300 16.83 21.96 13.74
CA LYS A 300 18.01 21.98 14.62
C LYS A 300 17.59 21.72 16.06
N ALA A 301 16.55 22.40 16.54
CA ALA A 301 16.01 22.17 17.88
C ALA A 301 15.45 20.75 18.01
N LEU A 302 14.75 20.25 16.98
CA LEU A 302 14.25 18.86 16.95
C LEU A 302 15.40 17.85 17.08
N LYS A 303 16.48 18.03 16.32
CA LYS A 303 17.66 17.14 16.43
C LYS A 303 18.29 17.18 17.82
N GLN A 304 18.38 18.35 18.46
CA GLN A 304 18.90 18.47 19.82
C GLN A 304 17.99 17.74 20.83
N ALA A 305 16.67 17.88 20.71
CA ALA A 305 15.71 17.18 21.56
C ALA A 305 15.83 15.64 21.39
N GLN A 306 15.96 15.16 20.16
CA GLN A 306 16.16 13.75 19.83
C GLN A 306 17.47 13.20 20.44
N ASP A 307 18.57 13.93 20.30
CA ASP A 307 19.88 13.53 20.86
C ASP A 307 19.87 13.48 22.39
N ALA A 308 19.06 14.33 23.01
CA ALA A 308 18.84 14.36 24.46
C ALA A 308 17.74 13.39 24.94
N GLN A 309 17.02 12.73 24.04
CA GLN A 309 15.80 11.95 24.35
C GLN A 309 14.76 12.78 25.12
N ASP A 310 14.68 14.08 24.84
CA ASP A 310 13.72 15.00 25.45
C ASP A 310 12.39 14.99 24.69
N ALA A 311 11.50 14.11 25.12
CA ALA A 311 10.19 13.91 24.49
C ALA A 311 9.30 15.17 24.54
N LEU A 312 9.37 15.98 25.61
CA LEU A 312 8.55 17.18 25.74
C LEU A 312 9.04 18.31 24.83
N ALA A 313 10.36 18.48 24.72
CA ALA A 313 10.94 19.44 23.79
C ALA A 313 10.62 19.06 22.34
N ALA A 314 10.78 17.79 21.96
CA ALA A 314 10.46 17.28 20.63
C ALA A 314 8.98 17.51 20.29
N GLN A 315 8.05 17.14 21.19
CA GLN A 315 6.63 17.33 20.97
C GLN A 315 6.23 18.81 20.94
N GLY A 316 6.88 19.66 21.73
CA GLY A 316 6.69 21.12 21.68
C GLY A 316 6.96 21.69 20.29
N ILE A 317 8.03 21.25 19.61
CA ILE A 317 8.36 21.66 18.25
C ILE A 317 7.27 21.27 17.24
N PHE A 318 6.72 20.07 17.37
CA PHE A 318 5.59 19.64 16.53
C PHE A 318 4.36 20.52 16.75
N TRP A 319 3.99 20.79 18.00
CA TRP A 319 2.88 21.68 18.33
C TRP A 319 3.07 23.09 17.83
N ASP A 320 4.25 23.68 17.99
CA ASP A 320 4.54 25.03 17.52
C ASP A 320 4.44 25.11 16.01
N ALA A 321 4.95 24.11 15.29
CA ALA A 321 4.83 24.05 13.84
C ALA A 321 3.37 23.90 13.37
N VAL A 322 2.57 23.07 14.03
CA VAL A 322 1.14 22.88 13.69
C VAL A 322 0.34 24.16 13.99
N LEU A 323 0.59 24.83 15.12
CA LEU A 323 -0.11 26.04 15.53
C LEU A 323 0.40 27.34 14.89
N GLY A 324 1.51 27.25 14.12
CA GLY A 324 2.10 28.41 13.44
C GLY A 324 2.75 29.41 14.40
N LYS A 325 3.41 28.92 15.44
CA LYS A 325 4.14 29.71 16.43
C LYS A 325 5.63 29.74 16.16
#